data_f7feea269ffe6c878b4acfaeb2f183a5
#
_entry.id   f7feea269ffe6c878b4acfaeb2f183a5
#
_cell.length_a   1.000
_cell.length_b   1.000
_cell.length_c   1.000
_cell.angle_alpha   90.00
_cell.angle_beta   90.00
_cell.angle_gamma   90.00
#
_symmetry.space_group_name_H-M   'P 1'
#
loop_
_entity.id
_entity.type
_entity.pdbx_description
1 polymer ?
#
loop_
_entity_poly.entity_id
_entity_poly.type
_entity_poly.pdbx_seq_one_letter_code
_entity_poly.pdbx_strand_id
1 'polypeptide(L)'
;MGLNITGTSNQIIAQRLVDQLKVMQHCTALLDRPGIFTTELEFPSEWGLGSSSTLASLLAQCTGTDPLTEFRKVHGGSGYDLACGTAKGPILYSLSGEKAIIEPTKINFEFTHDIGFVYSGKKQLTSESLQLVDKKPFSDTQIERFNMLTDAFLGSQTVLELETVIIEHETLISEHFGLPKVKDTHFSDFHGQAKS
;
A
#
# COMPACT_ATOMS: atom_id res chain seq x y z
N MET A 1 26.47 9.56 -16.31
CA MET A 1 26.49 10.74 -15.40
C MET A 1 26.11 10.29 -14.00
N GLY A 2 26.78 10.81 -12.96
CA GLY A 2 26.38 10.52 -11.58
C GLY A 2 25.16 11.35 -11.18
N LEU A 3 24.18 10.71 -10.53
CA LEU A 3 23.06 11.41 -9.91
C LEU A 3 23.52 11.97 -8.55
N ASN A 4 23.41 13.27 -8.37
CA ASN A 4 23.84 13.96 -7.14
C ASN A 4 22.68 14.75 -6.52
N ILE A 5 22.56 14.72 -5.19
CA ILE A 5 21.61 15.55 -4.45
C ILE A 5 22.24 16.94 -4.30
N THR A 6 21.61 17.96 -4.87
CA THR A 6 22.08 19.36 -4.78
C THR A 6 21.34 20.17 -3.71
N GLY A 7 20.19 19.69 -3.25
CA GLY A 7 19.42 20.28 -2.17
C GLY A 7 18.24 19.41 -1.81
N THR A 8 17.89 19.35 -0.53
CA THR A 8 16.73 18.56 -0.04
C THR A 8 16.31 19.02 1.34
N SER A 9 15.02 18.94 1.62
CA SER A 9 14.45 19.06 2.96
C SER A 9 14.49 17.74 3.75
N ASN A 10 14.72 16.59 3.06
CA ASN A 10 14.78 15.27 3.68
C ASN A 10 15.78 14.36 2.96
N GLN A 11 16.93 14.17 3.60
CA GLN A 11 18.04 13.41 3.03
C GLN A 11 17.69 11.92 2.77
N ILE A 12 16.89 11.32 3.64
CA ILE A 12 16.49 9.89 3.48
C ILE A 12 15.62 9.71 2.22
N ILE A 13 14.65 10.59 2.04
CA ILE A 13 13.76 10.54 0.87
C ILE A 13 14.57 10.83 -0.41
N ALA A 14 15.44 11.83 -0.37
CA ALA A 14 16.27 12.17 -1.52
C ALA A 14 17.22 11.02 -1.92
N GLN A 15 17.82 10.34 -0.94
CA GLN A 15 18.68 9.20 -1.22
C GLN A 15 17.90 8.04 -1.84
N ARG A 16 16.71 7.71 -1.32
CA ARG A 16 15.83 6.68 -1.90
C ARG A 16 15.44 7.00 -3.35
N LEU A 17 15.16 8.28 -3.64
CA LEU A 17 14.88 8.71 -5.01
C LEU A 17 16.09 8.52 -5.93
N VAL A 18 17.28 8.88 -5.48
CA VAL A 18 18.52 8.67 -6.25
C VAL A 18 18.74 7.18 -6.52
N ASP A 19 18.52 6.32 -5.53
CA ASP A 19 18.70 4.88 -5.68
C ASP A 19 17.67 4.29 -6.65
N GLN A 20 16.42 4.76 -6.60
CA GLN A 20 15.38 4.41 -7.56
C GLN A 20 15.75 4.82 -9.00
N LEU A 21 16.22 6.06 -9.19
CA LEU A 21 16.64 6.56 -10.49
C LEU A 21 17.86 5.82 -11.05
N LYS A 22 18.82 5.42 -10.19
CA LYS A 22 19.98 4.61 -10.61
C LYS A 22 19.55 3.24 -11.14
N VAL A 23 18.61 2.58 -10.47
CA VAL A 23 18.09 1.29 -10.95
C VAL A 23 17.38 1.47 -12.28
N MET A 24 16.57 2.49 -12.44
CA MET A 24 15.85 2.80 -13.68
C MET A 24 16.80 3.22 -14.82
N GLN A 25 17.93 3.87 -14.53
CA GLN A 25 18.90 4.30 -15.53
C GLN A 25 19.48 3.11 -16.32
N HIS A 26 19.57 1.94 -15.73
CA HIS A 26 20.00 0.72 -16.44
C HIS A 26 18.95 0.19 -17.43
N CYS A 27 17.71 0.63 -17.30
CA CYS A 27 16.58 0.14 -18.11
C CYS A 27 16.17 1.11 -19.23
N THR A 28 16.63 2.36 -19.21
CA THR A 28 16.19 3.39 -20.16
C THR A 28 17.30 4.40 -20.46
N ALA A 29 17.38 4.80 -21.73
CA ALA A 29 18.24 5.90 -22.17
C ALA A 29 17.65 7.30 -21.87
N LEU A 30 16.43 7.40 -21.34
CA LEU A 30 15.79 8.68 -21.05
C LEU A 30 16.57 9.47 -20.00
N LEU A 31 17.09 8.79 -18.98
CA LEU A 31 17.85 9.39 -17.89
C LEU A 31 19.31 9.74 -18.25
N ASP A 32 19.75 9.36 -19.46
CA ASP A 32 21.08 9.74 -19.99
C ASP A 32 21.06 11.11 -20.68
N ARG A 33 19.88 11.69 -20.88
CA ARG A 33 19.69 12.98 -21.52
C ARG A 33 19.51 14.07 -20.47
N PRO A 34 20.02 15.29 -20.73
CA PRO A 34 19.69 16.44 -19.89
C PRO A 34 18.19 16.70 -19.89
N GLY A 35 17.61 16.91 -18.72
CA GLY A 35 16.20 17.18 -18.58
C GLY A 35 15.85 17.65 -17.17
N ILE A 36 14.69 18.25 -17.03
CA ILE A 36 14.11 18.62 -15.73
C ILE A 36 12.79 17.88 -15.58
N PHE A 37 12.66 17.14 -14.51
CA PHE A 37 11.42 16.49 -14.11
C PHE A 37 10.88 17.22 -12.87
N THR A 38 9.67 17.72 -12.98
CA THR A 38 8.96 18.35 -11.86
C THR A 38 7.78 17.47 -11.50
N THR A 39 7.66 17.13 -10.23
CA THR A 39 6.50 16.41 -9.68
C THR A 39 5.85 17.26 -8.62
N GLU A 40 4.53 17.28 -8.61
CA GLU A 40 3.72 18.00 -7.63
C GLU A 40 2.75 17.02 -6.98
N LEU A 41 2.60 17.10 -5.67
CA LEU A 41 1.67 16.29 -4.91
C LEU A 41 0.45 17.14 -4.56
N GLU A 42 -0.73 16.77 -5.06
CA GLU A 42 -1.98 17.53 -4.89
C GLU A 42 -2.65 17.31 -3.52
N PHE A 43 -2.09 16.44 -2.67
CA PHE A 43 -2.58 16.20 -1.32
C PHE A 43 -1.44 16.22 -0.30
N PRO A 44 -1.73 16.50 0.97
CA PRO A 44 -0.72 16.50 2.03
C PRO A 44 -0.03 15.13 2.17
N SER A 45 1.29 15.10 2.18
CA SER A 45 2.09 13.86 2.26
C SER A 45 1.81 13.04 3.53
N GLU A 46 1.30 13.71 4.56
CA GLU A 46 0.96 13.14 5.86
C GLU A 46 -0.32 12.29 5.83
N TRP A 47 -1.14 12.41 4.80
CA TRP A 47 -2.40 11.63 4.68
C TRP A 47 -2.20 10.15 4.44
N GLY A 48 -0.98 9.71 4.11
CA GLY A 48 -0.69 8.29 3.95
C GLY A 48 -1.25 7.67 2.67
N LEU A 49 -1.61 8.47 1.67
CA LEU A 49 -2.23 8.03 0.41
C LEU A 49 -1.22 7.52 -0.63
N GLY A 50 -0.10 6.92 -0.19
CA GLY A 50 0.81 6.24 -1.10
C GLY A 50 1.68 7.17 -1.97
N SER A 51 2.08 8.36 -1.47
CA SER A 51 2.91 9.31 -2.24
C SER A 51 4.20 8.69 -2.82
N SER A 52 4.83 7.75 -2.12
CA SER A 52 6.04 7.06 -2.60
C SER A 52 5.76 6.13 -3.77
N SER A 53 4.70 5.33 -3.70
CA SER A 53 4.28 4.43 -4.79
C SER A 53 3.77 5.20 -5.99
N THR A 54 3.07 6.32 -5.78
CA THR A 54 2.66 7.23 -6.85
C THR A 54 3.86 7.79 -7.61
N LEU A 55 4.88 8.28 -6.90
CA LEU A 55 6.11 8.78 -7.52
C LEU A 55 6.83 7.67 -8.30
N ALA A 56 6.96 6.48 -7.74
CA ALA A 56 7.58 5.34 -8.41
C ALA A 56 6.82 4.93 -9.68
N SER A 57 5.48 4.94 -9.65
CA SER A 57 4.64 4.69 -10.82
C SER A 57 4.84 5.72 -11.92
N LEU A 58 4.89 7.01 -11.57
CA LEU A 58 5.14 8.09 -12.54
C LEU A 58 6.52 7.95 -13.18
N LEU A 59 7.56 7.70 -12.39
CA LEU A 59 8.91 7.49 -12.89
C LEU A 59 8.99 6.29 -13.83
N ALA A 60 8.33 5.18 -13.47
CA ALA A 60 8.30 3.99 -14.30
C ALA A 60 7.56 4.24 -15.62
N GLN A 61 6.46 4.97 -15.62
CA GLN A 61 5.75 5.38 -16.84
C GLN A 61 6.63 6.25 -17.73
N CYS A 62 7.33 7.24 -17.16
CA CYS A 62 8.26 8.11 -17.92
C CYS A 62 9.43 7.34 -18.51
N THR A 63 9.93 6.32 -17.84
CA THR A 63 11.09 5.54 -18.24
C THR A 63 10.76 4.28 -19.04
N GLY A 64 9.48 3.91 -19.12
CA GLY A 64 9.02 2.67 -19.76
C GLY A 64 9.47 1.40 -19.03
N THR A 65 9.72 1.49 -17.72
CA THR A 65 10.15 0.36 -16.88
C THR A 65 8.98 -0.27 -16.15
N ASP A 66 9.15 -1.50 -15.64
CA ASP A 66 8.16 -2.11 -14.77
C ASP A 66 8.27 -1.53 -13.35
N PRO A 67 7.23 -0.80 -12.88
CA PRO A 67 7.30 -0.11 -11.60
C PRO A 67 7.45 -1.07 -10.42
N LEU A 68 6.83 -2.24 -10.47
CA LEU A 68 6.82 -3.19 -9.36
C LEU A 68 8.20 -3.80 -9.15
N THR A 69 8.83 -4.26 -10.23
CA THR A 69 10.17 -4.86 -10.17
C THR A 69 11.22 -3.85 -9.71
N GLU A 70 11.19 -2.64 -10.29
CA GLU A 70 12.20 -1.63 -10.00
C GLU A 70 12.04 -1.02 -8.60
N PHE A 71 10.80 -0.84 -8.13
CA PHE A 71 10.52 -0.33 -6.80
C PHE A 71 10.97 -1.30 -5.70
N ARG A 72 10.68 -2.59 -5.85
CA ARG A 72 11.03 -3.61 -4.86
C ARG A 72 12.54 -3.76 -4.65
N LYS A 73 13.33 -3.55 -5.69
CA LYS A 73 14.81 -3.56 -5.59
C LYS A 73 15.35 -2.48 -4.63
N VAL A 74 14.66 -1.35 -4.50
CA VAL A 74 15.11 -0.20 -3.72
C VAL A 74 14.42 -0.11 -2.37
N HIS A 75 13.11 -0.34 -2.34
CA HIS A 75 12.28 -0.06 -1.16
C HIS A 75 11.93 -1.32 -0.35
N GLY A 76 12.12 -2.50 -0.93
CA GLY A 76 11.66 -3.74 -0.33
C GLY A 76 10.13 -3.82 -0.22
N GLY A 77 9.62 -4.70 0.63
CA GLY A 77 8.19 -4.89 0.83
C GLY A 77 7.50 -5.65 -0.29
N SER A 78 6.19 -5.80 -0.20
CA SER A 78 5.41 -6.55 -1.19
C SER A 78 5.21 -5.78 -2.50
N GLY A 79 5.09 -4.46 -2.45
CA GLY A 79 4.76 -3.62 -3.60
C GLY A 79 3.27 -3.62 -3.96
N TYR A 80 2.39 -4.11 -3.08
CA TYR A 80 0.96 -4.19 -3.37
C TYR A 80 0.32 -2.81 -3.61
N ASP A 81 0.73 -1.80 -2.86
CA ASP A 81 0.27 -0.42 -3.01
C ASP A 81 0.63 0.17 -4.38
N LEU A 82 1.79 -0.23 -4.91
CA LEU A 82 2.20 0.13 -6.26
C LEU A 82 1.34 -0.59 -7.31
N ALA A 83 1.08 -1.88 -7.11
CA ALA A 83 0.20 -2.66 -7.99
C ALA A 83 -1.23 -2.08 -7.99
N CYS A 84 -1.77 -1.74 -6.82
CA CYS A 84 -3.06 -1.06 -6.70
C CYS A 84 -3.07 0.31 -7.39
N GLY A 85 -2.02 1.12 -7.21
CA GLY A 85 -1.91 2.46 -7.80
C GLY A 85 -1.81 2.46 -9.33
N THR A 86 -1.40 1.36 -9.95
CA THR A 86 -1.34 1.20 -11.42
C THR A 86 -2.51 0.44 -12.02
N ALA A 87 -3.31 -0.23 -11.18
CA ALA A 87 -4.47 -1.00 -11.61
C ALA A 87 -5.62 -0.10 -12.09
N LYS A 88 -6.39 -0.60 -13.06
CA LYS A 88 -7.60 0.10 -13.57
C LYS A 88 -8.87 -0.18 -12.75
N GLY A 89 -8.76 -1.01 -11.74
CA GLY A 89 -9.88 -1.43 -10.88
C GLY A 89 -9.39 -2.33 -9.75
N PRO A 90 -10.29 -2.94 -8.99
CA PRO A 90 -9.92 -3.83 -7.89
C PRO A 90 -9.07 -5.01 -8.35
N ILE A 91 -8.10 -5.38 -7.55
CA ILE A 91 -7.21 -6.51 -7.77
C ILE A 91 -7.11 -7.39 -6.53
N LEU A 92 -6.92 -8.68 -6.74
CA LEU A 92 -6.32 -9.57 -5.75
C LEU A 92 -4.81 -9.59 -5.95
N TYR A 93 -4.08 -9.44 -4.86
CA TYR A 93 -2.63 -9.40 -4.88
C TYR A 93 -2.06 -10.47 -3.96
N SER A 94 -1.14 -11.26 -4.46
CA SER A 94 -0.38 -12.22 -3.67
C SER A 94 1.08 -12.30 -4.11
N LEU A 95 1.92 -12.85 -3.26
CA LEU A 95 3.31 -13.14 -3.57
C LEU A 95 3.54 -14.65 -3.58
N SER A 96 4.19 -15.16 -4.64
CA SER A 96 4.76 -16.50 -4.69
C SER A 96 6.28 -16.36 -4.76
N GLY A 97 6.92 -16.45 -3.60
CA GLY A 97 8.32 -16.04 -3.44
C GLY A 97 8.48 -14.55 -3.75
N GLU A 98 9.34 -14.22 -4.71
CA GLU A 98 9.52 -12.84 -5.16
C GLU A 98 8.57 -12.40 -6.27
N LYS A 99 7.80 -13.32 -6.84
CA LYS A 99 6.90 -13.02 -7.94
C LYS A 99 5.56 -12.52 -7.43
N ALA A 100 5.15 -11.33 -7.85
CA ALA A 100 3.81 -10.83 -7.63
C ALA A 100 2.81 -11.52 -8.57
N ILE A 101 1.68 -11.92 -8.01
CA ILE A 101 0.52 -12.43 -8.72
C ILE A 101 -0.57 -11.38 -8.56
N ILE A 102 -1.05 -10.84 -9.68
CA ILE A 102 -2.03 -9.74 -9.72
C ILE A 102 -3.20 -10.22 -10.58
N GLU A 103 -4.35 -10.37 -9.96
CA GLU A 103 -5.56 -10.86 -10.59
C GLU A 103 -6.64 -9.78 -10.54
N PRO A 104 -7.09 -9.27 -11.69
CA PRO A 104 -8.23 -8.36 -11.70
C PRO A 104 -9.47 -9.02 -11.09
N THR A 105 -10.19 -8.31 -10.25
CA THR A 105 -11.41 -8.75 -9.62
C THR A 105 -12.52 -7.72 -9.75
N LYS A 106 -13.69 -8.02 -9.24
CA LYS A 106 -14.81 -7.09 -9.19
C LYS A 106 -15.35 -7.01 -7.78
N ILE A 107 -15.65 -5.80 -7.37
CA ILE A 107 -16.37 -5.52 -6.13
C ILE A 107 -17.73 -4.96 -6.55
N ASN A 108 -18.79 -5.67 -6.20
CA ASN A 108 -20.16 -5.33 -6.60
C ASN A 108 -20.98 -4.88 -5.38
N PHE A 109 -20.42 -3.94 -4.60
CA PHE A 109 -21.13 -3.39 -3.44
C PHE A 109 -22.19 -2.39 -3.91
N GLU A 110 -23.47 -2.69 -3.71
CA GLU A 110 -24.55 -1.73 -3.91
C GLU A 110 -24.60 -0.66 -2.81
N PHE A 111 -23.92 -0.91 -1.70
CA PHE A 111 -23.84 -0.05 -0.50
C PHE A 111 -22.53 0.77 -0.41
N THR A 112 -21.88 1.08 -1.52
CA THR A 112 -20.63 1.88 -1.52
C THR A 112 -20.80 3.26 -0.90
N HIS A 113 -22.01 3.82 -0.89
CA HIS A 113 -22.34 5.09 -0.25
C HIS A 113 -22.32 5.03 1.29
N ASP A 114 -22.33 3.83 1.87
CA ASP A 114 -22.21 3.60 3.32
C ASP A 114 -20.76 3.45 3.78
N ILE A 115 -19.80 3.46 2.83
CA ILE A 115 -18.38 3.30 3.09
C ILE A 115 -17.69 4.67 3.02
N GLY A 116 -16.95 5.02 4.06
CA GLY A 116 -16.20 6.28 4.13
C GLY A 116 -14.74 6.07 4.50
N PHE A 117 -13.90 7.01 4.12
CA PHE A 117 -12.49 7.07 4.53
C PHE A 117 -12.31 8.23 5.51
N VAL A 118 -11.65 7.98 6.63
CA VAL A 118 -11.37 8.98 7.65
C VAL A 118 -9.89 9.07 7.89
N TYR A 119 -9.34 10.27 7.77
CA TYR A 119 -7.95 10.51 8.14
C TYR A 119 -7.79 10.48 9.66
N SER A 120 -6.96 9.58 10.16
CA SER A 120 -6.73 9.39 11.59
C SER A 120 -5.92 10.51 12.27
N GLY A 121 -5.47 11.52 11.51
CA GLY A 121 -4.61 12.59 12.00
C GLY A 121 -3.12 12.19 12.12
N LYS A 122 -2.78 10.93 11.86
CA LYS A 122 -1.42 10.41 11.96
C LYS A 122 -1.11 9.46 10.79
N LYS A 123 0.03 9.69 10.15
CA LYS A 123 0.54 8.77 9.12
C LYS A 123 1.15 7.54 9.78
N GLN A 124 0.67 6.35 9.40
CA GLN A 124 1.30 5.09 9.76
C GLN A 124 2.51 4.84 8.85
N LEU A 125 3.65 4.54 9.43
CA LEU A 125 4.83 4.18 8.66
C LEU A 125 4.81 2.69 8.33
N THR A 126 4.87 2.35 7.06
CA THR A 126 4.92 0.95 6.57
C THR A 126 6.04 0.15 7.22
N SER A 127 7.20 0.79 7.46
CA SER A 127 8.34 0.13 8.12
C SER A 127 8.05 -0.29 9.56
N GLU A 128 7.23 0.44 10.30
CA GLU A 128 6.82 0.07 11.66
C GLU A 128 5.89 -1.13 11.64
N SER A 129 4.92 -1.14 10.73
CA SER A 129 3.99 -2.27 10.56
C SER A 129 4.72 -3.55 10.13
N LEU A 130 5.66 -3.46 9.19
CA LEU A 130 6.48 -4.60 8.76
C LEU A 130 7.32 -5.16 9.90
N GLN A 131 7.92 -4.32 10.74
CA GLN A 131 8.68 -4.78 11.91
C GLN A 131 7.83 -5.56 12.92
N LEU A 132 6.55 -5.26 13.05
CA LEU A 132 5.64 -6.05 13.91
C LEU A 132 5.44 -7.45 13.33
N VAL A 133 5.17 -7.55 12.02
CA VAL A 133 4.99 -8.83 11.33
C VAL A 133 6.27 -9.67 11.36
N ASP A 134 7.43 -9.06 11.13
CA ASP A 134 8.73 -9.75 11.16
C ASP A 134 9.02 -10.34 12.56
N LYS A 135 8.66 -9.64 13.62
CA LYS A 135 8.85 -10.12 15.01
C LYS A 135 7.86 -11.21 15.41
N LYS A 136 6.67 -11.19 14.84
CA LYS A 136 5.60 -12.14 15.14
C LYS A 136 4.85 -12.50 13.85
N PRO A 137 5.38 -13.42 13.04
CA PRO A 137 4.74 -13.85 11.81
C PRO A 137 3.43 -14.59 12.09
N PHE A 138 2.50 -14.49 11.15
CA PHE A 138 1.26 -15.25 11.21
C PHE A 138 1.52 -16.74 10.94
N SER A 139 0.76 -17.60 11.62
CA SER A 139 0.72 -19.03 11.33
C SER A 139 -0.04 -19.31 10.02
N ASP A 140 0.20 -20.48 9.41
CA ASP A 140 -0.51 -20.90 8.21
C ASP A 140 -2.03 -20.87 8.40
N THR A 141 -2.53 -21.31 9.55
CA THR A 141 -3.96 -21.26 9.89
C THR A 141 -4.51 -19.84 9.93
N GLN A 142 -3.74 -18.88 10.43
CA GLN A 142 -4.15 -17.48 10.42
C GLN A 142 -4.13 -16.92 9.01
N ILE A 143 -3.14 -17.28 8.19
CA ILE A 143 -3.08 -16.89 6.77
C ILE A 143 -4.29 -17.43 6.02
N GLU A 144 -4.62 -18.71 6.20
CA GLU A 144 -5.83 -19.31 5.62
C GLU A 144 -7.09 -18.55 6.06
N ARG A 145 -7.17 -18.15 7.33
CA ARG A 145 -8.31 -17.37 7.81
C ARG A 145 -8.40 -15.99 7.16
N PHE A 146 -7.28 -15.29 6.95
CA PHE A 146 -7.27 -14.04 6.20
C PHE A 146 -7.70 -14.23 4.74
N ASN A 147 -7.29 -15.32 4.09
CA ASN A 147 -7.75 -15.64 2.73
C ASN A 147 -9.27 -15.85 2.70
N MET A 148 -9.83 -16.61 3.66
CA MET A 148 -11.29 -16.79 3.76
C MET A 148 -12.03 -15.44 3.99
N LEU A 149 -11.45 -14.54 4.79
CA LEU A 149 -12.02 -13.20 4.99
C LEU A 149 -11.94 -12.34 3.73
N THR A 150 -10.92 -12.51 2.92
CA THR A 150 -10.83 -11.85 1.60
C THR A 150 -11.95 -12.32 0.68
N ASP A 151 -12.20 -13.62 0.61
CA ASP A 151 -13.29 -14.17 -0.17
C ASP A 151 -14.66 -13.71 0.35
N ALA A 152 -14.86 -13.70 1.68
CA ALA A 152 -16.07 -13.20 2.31
C ALA A 152 -16.27 -11.69 2.06
N PHE A 153 -15.20 -10.89 2.09
CA PHE A 153 -15.25 -9.48 1.72
C PHE A 153 -15.75 -9.29 0.28
N LEU A 154 -15.18 -10.01 -0.67
CA LEU A 154 -15.62 -9.93 -2.07
C LEU A 154 -17.04 -10.41 -2.29
N GLY A 155 -17.49 -11.37 -1.49
CA GLY A 155 -18.83 -11.95 -1.54
C GLY A 155 -19.90 -11.16 -0.80
N SER A 156 -19.55 -10.14 -0.02
CA SER A 156 -20.51 -9.36 0.79
C SER A 156 -21.56 -8.67 -0.08
N GLN A 157 -22.83 -8.88 0.24
CA GLN A 157 -23.96 -8.29 -0.47
C GLN A 157 -24.64 -7.19 0.36
N THR A 158 -24.34 -7.12 1.65
CA THR A 158 -24.92 -6.16 2.59
C THR A 158 -23.84 -5.51 3.47
N VAL A 159 -24.13 -4.32 4.00
CA VAL A 159 -23.27 -3.64 4.98
C VAL A 159 -22.99 -4.53 6.20
N LEU A 160 -24.00 -5.25 6.68
CA LEU A 160 -23.88 -6.12 7.85
C LEU A 160 -22.90 -7.29 7.61
N GLU A 161 -22.92 -7.89 6.42
CA GLU A 161 -21.95 -8.93 6.05
C GLU A 161 -20.54 -8.36 6.00
N LEU A 162 -20.36 -7.17 5.40
CA LEU A 162 -19.07 -6.49 5.36
C LEU A 162 -18.57 -6.13 6.77
N GLU A 163 -19.45 -5.63 7.63
CA GLU A 163 -19.11 -5.33 9.04
C GLU A 163 -18.65 -6.57 9.78
N THR A 164 -19.30 -7.72 9.55
CA THR A 164 -18.88 -9.00 10.14
C THR A 164 -17.46 -9.37 9.75
N VAL A 165 -17.13 -9.22 8.47
CA VAL A 165 -15.77 -9.45 7.96
C VAL A 165 -14.76 -8.49 8.60
N ILE A 166 -15.11 -7.21 8.72
CA ILE A 166 -14.25 -6.20 9.35
C ILE A 166 -13.99 -6.53 10.81
N ILE A 167 -15.04 -6.88 11.58
CA ILE A 167 -14.94 -7.24 12.99
C ILE A 167 -13.98 -8.42 13.17
N GLU A 168 -14.11 -9.44 12.37
CA GLU A 168 -13.26 -10.62 12.47
C GLU A 168 -11.83 -10.31 12.10
N HIS A 169 -11.60 -9.59 10.99
CA HIS A 169 -10.28 -9.17 10.57
C HIS A 169 -9.57 -8.35 11.66
N GLU A 170 -10.22 -7.32 12.20
CA GLU A 170 -9.65 -6.49 13.27
C GLU A 170 -9.42 -7.29 14.56
N THR A 171 -10.27 -8.30 14.83
CA THR A 171 -10.07 -9.19 15.98
C THR A 171 -8.81 -10.03 15.82
N LEU A 172 -8.60 -10.63 14.68
CA LEU A 172 -7.40 -11.43 14.40
C LEU A 172 -6.11 -10.60 14.52
N ILE A 173 -6.11 -9.37 13.99
CA ILE A 173 -4.96 -8.45 14.10
C ILE A 173 -4.74 -8.03 15.56
N SER A 174 -5.81 -7.62 16.25
CA SER A 174 -5.77 -7.18 17.63
C SER A 174 -5.23 -8.27 18.57
N GLU A 175 -5.75 -9.46 18.48
CA GLU A 175 -5.32 -10.61 19.30
C GLU A 175 -3.88 -11.03 18.96
N HIS A 176 -3.52 -11.04 17.69
CA HIS A 176 -2.19 -11.43 17.27
C HIS A 176 -1.13 -10.48 17.78
N PHE A 177 -1.29 -9.17 17.58
CA PHE A 177 -0.28 -8.18 17.96
C PHE A 177 -0.48 -7.56 19.34
N GLY A 178 -1.61 -7.82 20.02
CA GLY A 178 -1.96 -7.17 21.28
C GLY A 178 -2.26 -5.68 21.10
N LEU A 179 -2.78 -5.29 19.95
CA LEU A 179 -3.13 -3.90 19.64
C LEU A 179 -4.63 -3.66 19.85
N PRO A 180 -5.03 -2.47 20.34
CA PRO A 180 -6.45 -2.13 20.42
C PRO A 180 -7.03 -1.99 19.00
N LYS A 181 -8.30 -2.34 18.85
CA LYS A 181 -9.02 -2.13 17.59
C LYS A 181 -9.26 -0.64 17.37
N VAL A 182 -9.16 -0.21 16.12
CA VAL A 182 -9.40 1.18 15.73
C VAL A 182 -10.82 1.64 16.07
N LYS A 183 -11.79 0.76 15.91
CA LYS A 183 -13.19 1.00 16.31
C LYS A 183 -13.31 1.42 17.77
N ASP A 184 -12.65 0.69 18.68
CA ASP A 184 -12.76 0.91 20.11
C ASP A 184 -12.03 2.17 20.58
N THR A 185 -10.93 2.52 19.91
CA THR A 185 -10.08 3.66 20.30
C THR A 185 -10.50 5.00 19.72
N HIS A 186 -11.05 5.00 18.50
CA HIS A 186 -11.31 6.24 17.76
C HIS A 186 -12.76 6.43 17.35
N PHE A 187 -13.55 5.36 17.33
CA PHE A 187 -14.91 5.37 16.80
C PHE A 187 -15.92 4.64 17.71
N SER A 188 -15.71 4.68 19.04
CA SER A 188 -16.57 3.98 20.00
C SER A 188 -18.05 4.30 19.84
N ASP A 189 -18.38 5.56 19.54
CA ASP A 189 -19.76 6.07 19.39
C ASP A 189 -20.31 5.95 17.97
N PHE A 190 -19.50 5.50 17.02
CA PHE A 190 -19.96 5.26 15.65
C PHE A 190 -20.77 3.97 15.59
N HIS A 191 -21.93 3.97 14.92
CA HIS A 191 -22.79 2.78 14.87
C HIS A 191 -22.26 1.67 13.93
N GLY A 192 -21.45 2.02 12.92
CA GLY A 192 -20.83 1.08 12.01
C GLY A 192 -19.49 0.53 12.51
N GLN A 193 -18.77 -0.17 11.66
CA GLN A 193 -17.45 -0.71 11.93
C GLN A 193 -16.32 0.14 11.33
N ALA A 194 -15.14 0.05 11.91
CA ALA A 194 -13.95 0.74 11.44
C ALA A 194 -12.77 -0.23 11.38
N LYS A 195 -11.94 -0.06 10.33
CA LYS A 195 -10.74 -0.84 10.06
C LYS A 195 -9.58 0.10 9.75
N SER A 196 -8.39 -0.22 10.27
CA SER A 196 -7.13 0.45 9.93
C SER A 196 -6.40 -0.26 8.79
#